data_44788e5479db64a379e4448832d5b843
#
_entry.id   44788e5479db64a379e4448832d5b843
#
_cell.length_a   1.000
_cell.length_b   1.000
_cell.length_c   1.000
_cell.angle_alpha   90.00
_cell.angle_beta   90.00
_cell.angle_gamma   90.00
#
_symmetry.space_group_name_H-M   'P 1'
#
loop_
_entity.id
_entity.type
_entity.pdbx_description
1 polymer ?
#
loop_
_entity_poly.entity_id
_entity_poly.type
_entity_poly.pdbx_seq_one_letter_code
_entity_poly.pdbx_strand_id
1 'polypeptide(L)'
;MRDYQLGFISNENIFKHVKDTVKLYRTFIDLKSFNDNIIDPIKLTFDAKVYGKTFEEIIESECIRQIDKTNSNRIGYFHQNLFKYAGNGWEIPVTGFDVINEEQHIYAELKNKHNTMNSASSQKTYMKMQNKLLQDDRAICMLVEVIAKKSQNIKWSTTVDGRPFSHECIRRVSIDKFYETVFGDGEAFFKLCRALPDILEDVVMELQCGVIQNSVYDELHQLSPDTFKSLYLLAFKTYDGFQNF
;
A
#
# COMPACT_ATOMS: atom_id res chain seq x y z
N MET A 1 -0.23 -26.28 -14.39
CA MET A 1 0.21 -25.22 -13.46
C MET A 1 1.66 -25.52 -13.06
N ARG A 2 2.52 -24.52 -13.15
CA ARG A 2 3.94 -24.61 -12.76
C ARG A 2 4.07 -24.90 -11.27
N ASP A 3 5.07 -25.68 -10.87
CA ASP A 3 5.41 -25.84 -9.44
C ASP A 3 6.34 -24.72 -8.99
N TYR A 4 5.83 -23.87 -8.09
CA TYR A 4 6.57 -22.71 -7.56
C TYR A 4 7.45 -23.04 -6.34
N GLN A 5 7.39 -24.27 -5.83
CA GLN A 5 8.23 -24.80 -4.77
C GLN A 5 8.24 -23.96 -3.47
N LEU A 6 7.09 -23.38 -3.12
CA LEU A 6 6.98 -22.50 -1.94
C LEU A 6 6.95 -23.28 -0.63
N GLY A 7 6.30 -24.45 -0.60
CA GLY A 7 6.19 -25.32 0.58
C GLY A 7 5.21 -24.85 1.66
N PHE A 8 5.08 -23.55 1.88
CA PHE A 8 4.21 -22.98 2.92
C PHE A 8 2.79 -22.59 2.41
N ILE A 9 2.59 -22.56 1.10
CA ILE A 9 1.31 -22.28 0.44
C ILE A 9 1.22 -23.11 -0.84
N SER A 10 0.02 -23.60 -1.20
CA SER A 10 -0.16 -24.36 -2.43
C SER A 10 0.02 -23.50 -3.69
N ASN A 11 0.46 -24.13 -4.79
CA ASN A 11 0.61 -23.46 -6.09
C ASN A 11 -0.69 -22.81 -6.57
N GLU A 12 -1.83 -23.48 -6.34
CA GLU A 12 -3.15 -22.97 -6.70
C GLU A 12 -3.51 -21.70 -5.91
N ASN A 13 -3.30 -21.74 -4.60
CA ASN A 13 -3.61 -20.61 -3.72
C ASN A 13 -2.75 -19.39 -4.01
N ILE A 14 -1.44 -19.56 -4.20
CA ILE A 14 -0.57 -18.42 -4.52
C ILE A 14 -0.86 -17.86 -5.91
N PHE A 15 -1.07 -18.71 -6.91
CA PHE A 15 -1.45 -18.27 -8.26
C PHE A 15 -2.74 -17.46 -8.23
N LYS A 16 -3.78 -17.98 -7.57
CA LYS A 16 -5.06 -17.27 -7.39
C LYS A 16 -4.86 -15.94 -6.68
N HIS A 17 -4.07 -15.91 -5.61
CA HIS A 17 -3.82 -14.71 -4.82
C HIS A 17 -3.11 -13.62 -5.63
N VAL A 18 -2.06 -13.99 -6.37
CA VAL A 18 -1.36 -13.07 -7.29
C VAL A 18 -2.29 -12.59 -8.41
N LYS A 19 -3.07 -13.49 -9.00
CA LYS A 19 -4.05 -13.14 -10.04
C LYS A 19 -5.11 -12.17 -9.55
N ASP A 20 -5.66 -12.40 -8.35
CA ASP A 20 -6.64 -11.49 -7.75
C ASP A 20 -6.02 -10.12 -7.45
N THR A 21 -4.74 -10.07 -7.06
CA THR A 21 -4.01 -8.81 -6.88
C THR A 21 -3.78 -8.09 -8.20
N VAL A 22 -3.33 -8.80 -9.26
CA VAL A 22 -3.10 -8.21 -10.59
C VAL A 22 -4.39 -7.65 -11.18
N LYS A 23 -5.54 -8.33 -11.01
CA LYS A 23 -6.85 -7.81 -11.45
C LYS A 23 -7.25 -6.49 -10.80
N LEU A 24 -6.72 -6.20 -9.60
CA LEU A 24 -6.97 -4.94 -8.89
C LEU A 24 -5.98 -3.85 -9.26
N TYR A 25 -4.94 -4.17 -10.05
CA TYR A 25 -3.99 -3.17 -10.52
C TYR A 25 -4.68 -2.18 -11.44
N ARG A 26 -4.47 -0.92 -11.15
CA ARG A 26 -4.97 0.16 -12.00
C ARG A 26 -4.05 0.30 -13.20
N THR A 27 -4.62 0.16 -14.39
CA THR A 27 -3.93 0.32 -15.67
C THR A 27 -4.49 1.47 -16.51
N PHE A 28 -5.58 2.10 -16.03
CA PHE A 28 -6.26 3.19 -16.72
C PHE A 28 -6.65 4.30 -15.75
N ILE A 29 -6.63 5.55 -16.21
CA ILE A 29 -7.12 6.72 -15.50
C ILE A 29 -7.80 7.69 -16.49
N ASP A 30 -9.02 8.08 -16.16
CA ASP A 30 -9.82 9.12 -16.80
C ASP A 30 -9.82 10.42 -15.97
N LEU A 31 -10.39 11.48 -16.53
CA LEU A 31 -10.45 12.79 -15.87
C LEU A 31 -11.22 12.75 -14.55
N LYS A 32 -12.31 11.99 -14.47
CA LYS A 32 -13.07 11.82 -13.24
C LYS A 32 -12.20 11.25 -12.14
N SER A 33 -11.58 10.11 -12.41
CA SER A 33 -10.70 9.43 -11.46
C SER A 33 -9.45 10.25 -11.11
N PHE A 34 -8.94 11.03 -12.05
CA PHE A 34 -7.82 11.94 -11.85
C PHE A 34 -8.17 13.02 -10.80
N ASN A 35 -9.42 13.50 -10.82
CA ASN A 35 -9.89 14.56 -9.91
C ASN A 35 -10.58 14.04 -8.63
N ASP A 36 -10.73 12.74 -8.43
CA ASP A 36 -11.40 12.16 -7.24
C ASP A 36 -10.78 12.65 -5.90
N ASN A 37 -9.49 12.96 -5.88
CA ASN A 37 -8.80 13.51 -4.71
C ASN A 37 -8.53 15.01 -4.81
N ILE A 38 -9.23 15.73 -5.68
CA ILE A 38 -9.02 17.15 -5.97
C ILE A 38 -7.54 17.43 -6.27
N ILE A 39 -7.21 17.59 -7.53
CA ILE A 39 -5.83 17.91 -7.96
C ILE A 39 -5.38 19.26 -7.39
N ASP A 40 -4.08 19.42 -7.24
CA ASP A 40 -3.46 20.70 -6.88
C ASP A 40 -2.90 21.37 -8.14
N PRO A 41 -3.68 22.24 -8.83
CA PRO A 41 -3.23 22.88 -10.05
C PRO A 41 -2.11 23.90 -9.80
N ILE A 42 -2.00 24.44 -8.58
CA ILE A 42 -0.91 25.35 -8.20
C ILE A 42 0.40 24.58 -8.22
N LYS A 43 0.45 23.41 -7.56
CA LYS A 43 1.63 22.53 -7.59
C LYS A 43 2.00 22.13 -9.02
N LEU A 44 1.02 21.73 -9.83
CA LEU A 44 1.27 21.32 -11.22
C LEU A 44 1.83 22.50 -12.05
N THR A 45 1.38 23.74 -11.78
CA THR A 45 1.93 24.95 -12.41
C THR A 45 3.39 25.20 -12.02
N PHE A 46 3.71 25.05 -10.73
CA PHE A 46 5.10 25.13 -10.26
C PHE A 46 5.97 24.07 -10.93
N ASP A 47 5.53 22.81 -10.94
CA ASP A 47 6.28 21.73 -11.54
C ASP A 47 6.53 21.97 -13.04
N ALA A 48 5.52 22.44 -13.79
CA ALA A 48 5.67 22.76 -15.19
C ALA A 48 6.74 23.84 -15.40
N LYS A 49 6.68 24.93 -14.66
CA LYS A 49 7.62 26.05 -14.81
C LYS A 49 9.02 25.74 -14.30
N VAL A 50 9.13 25.12 -13.12
CA VAL A 50 10.44 24.80 -12.50
C VAL A 50 11.19 23.73 -13.28
N TYR A 51 10.48 22.72 -13.80
CA TYR A 51 11.10 21.62 -14.55
C TYR A 51 11.16 21.88 -16.07
N GLY A 52 10.64 23.01 -16.56
CA GLY A 52 10.60 23.33 -17.99
C GLY A 52 9.76 22.35 -18.82
N LYS A 53 8.72 21.77 -18.21
CA LYS A 53 7.81 20.82 -18.84
C LYS A 53 6.54 21.47 -19.37
N THR A 54 5.95 20.86 -20.39
CA THR A 54 4.61 21.20 -20.86
C THR A 54 3.55 20.74 -19.84
N PHE A 55 2.34 21.29 -19.92
CA PHE A 55 1.23 20.82 -19.09
C PHE A 55 0.84 19.36 -19.41
N GLU A 56 0.97 18.93 -20.66
CA GLU A 56 0.76 17.56 -21.09
C GLU A 56 1.69 16.60 -20.33
N GLU A 57 3.00 16.85 -20.33
CA GLU A 57 4.00 16.03 -19.62
C GLU A 57 3.78 16.02 -18.10
N ILE A 58 3.30 17.14 -17.53
CA ILE A 58 2.99 17.20 -16.09
C ILE A 58 1.74 16.39 -15.76
N ILE A 59 0.69 16.49 -16.60
CA ILE A 59 -0.54 15.70 -16.43
C ILE A 59 -0.23 14.21 -16.55
N GLU A 60 0.56 13.81 -17.54
CA GLU A 60 1.00 12.41 -17.69
C GLU A 60 1.77 11.92 -16.45
N SER A 61 2.72 12.72 -15.96
CA SER A 61 3.48 12.42 -14.76
C SER A 61 2.57 12.26 -13.53
N GLU A 62 1.56 13.10 -13.38
CA GLU A 62 0.59 13.04 -12.28
C GLU A 62 -0.35 11.82 -12.42
N CYS A 63 -0.77 11.47 -13.64
CA CYS A 63 -1.53 10.24 -13.91
C CYS A 63 -0.74 9.00 -13.48
N ILE A 64 0.53 8.90 -13.88
CA ILE A 64 1.42 7.81 -13.49
C ILE A 64 1.57 7.77 -11.96
N ARG A 65 1.78 8.92 -11.32
CA ARG A 65 1.89 9.02 -9.85
C ARG A 65 0.65 8.51 -9.14
N GLN A 66 -0.55 8.84 -9.63
CA GLN A 66 -1.82 8.40 -9.03
C GLN A 66 -2.06 6.90 -9.21
N ILE A 67 -1.71 6.37 -10.40
CA ILE A 67 -1.74 4.93 -10.68
C ILE A 67 -0.78 4.20 -9.75
N ASP A 68 0.47 4.66 -9.65
CA ASP A 68 1.51 4.09 -8.78
C ASP A 68 1.08 4.07 -7.30
N LYS A 69 0.53 5.19 -6.80
CA LYS A 69 0.00 5.27 -5.43
C LYS A 69 -1.09 4.23 -5.18
N THR A 70 -2.01 4.05 -6.14
CA THR A 70 -3.08 3.05 -6.05
C THR A 70 -2.50 1.64 -6.03
N ASN A 71 -1.58 1.34 -6.93
CA ASN A 71 -0.96 0.02 -7.06
C ASN A 71 -0.07 -0.30 -5.85
N SER A 72 0.66 0.68 -5.32
CA SER A 72 1.43 0.53 -4.08
C SER A 72 0.56 0.14 -2.88
N ASN A 73 -0.66 0.68 -2.78
CA ASN A 73 -1.61 0.26 -1.74
C ASN A 73 -2.07 -1.19 -1.96
N ARG A 74 -2.25 -1.65 -3.22
CA ARG A 74 -2.60 -3.05 -3.51
C ARG A 74 -1.51 -4.02 -3.07
N ILE A 75 -0.24 -3.64 -3.18
CA ILE A 75 0.88 -4.46 -2.67
C ILE A 75 0.85 -4.57 -1.14
N GLY A 76 0.45 -3.51 -0.42
CA GLY A 76 0.20 -3.62 1.02
C GLY A 76 -0.83 -4.69 1.36
N TYR A 77 -1.98 -4.68 0.67
CA TYR A 77 -3.02 -5.70 0.83
C TYR A 77 -2.61 -7.09 0.32
N PHE A 78 -1.70 -7.18 -0.65
CA PHE A 78 -1.16 -8.46 -1.10
C PHE A 78 -0.54 -9.23 0.06
N HIS A 79 0.37 -8.61 0.81
CA HIS A 79 0.98 -9.27 1.95
C HIS A 79 -0.03 -9.59 3.05
N GLN A 80 -0.88 -8.62 3.41
CA GLN A 80 -1.92 -8.81 4.43
C GLN A 80 -2.83 -10.01 4.09
N ASN A 81 -3.38 -10.03 2.88
CA ASN A 81 -4.33 -11.06 2.48
C ASN A 81 -3.70 -12.44 2.24
N LEU A 82 -2.37 -12.52 2.06
CA LEU A 82 -1.69 -13.78 1.89
C LEU A 82 -1.70 -14.60 3.18
N PHE A 83 -1.68 -13.95 4.34
CA PHE A 83 -1.66 -14.64 5.63
C PHE A 83 -2.92 -15.44 5.94
N LYS A 84 -4.04 -15.18 5.27
CA LYS A 84 -5.26 -16.03 5.38
C LYS A 84 -5.05 -17.48 4.95
N TYR A 85 -4.01 -17.76 4.15
CA TYR A 85 -3.69 -19.13 3.69
C TYR A 85 -2.82 -19.91 4.67
N ALA A 86 -2.37 -19.29 5.76
CA ALA A 86 -1.56 -19.96 6.77
C ALA A 86 -2.37 -20.98 7.60
N GLY A 87 -3.67 -20.78 7.73
CA GLY A 87 -4.49 -21.59 8.66
C GLY A 87 -4.10 -21.30 10.12
N ASN A 88 -4.21 -22.31 10.99
CA ASN A 88 -3.74 -22.28 12.38
C ASN A 88 -4.16 -21.02 13.18
N GLY A 89 -5.42 -20.57 13.02
CA GLY A 89 -5.96 -19.43 13.75
C GLY A 89 -5.54 -18.05 13.22
N TRP A 90 -4.83 -17.96 12.07
CA TRP A 90 -4.50 -16.68 11.45
C TRP A 90 -5.68 -16.11 10.67
N GLU A 91 -6.05 -14.89 11.00
CA GLU A 91 -7.21 -14.19 10.45
C GLU A 91 -6.87 -12.77 10.02
N ILE A 92 -7.69 -12.26 9.09
CA ILE A 92 -7.65 -10.89 8.59
C ILE A 92 -8.99 -10.24 8.94
N PRO A 93 -9.09 -9.58 10.09
CA PRO A 93 -10.34 -9.00 10.55
C PRO A 93 -10.75 -7.80 9.69
N VAL A 94 -12.06 -7.53 9.60
CA VAL A 94 -12.59 -6.38 8.87
C VAL A 94 -12.20 -5.05 9.52
N THR A 95 -12.04 -5.05 10.83
CA THR A 95 -11.67 -3.87 11.63
C THR A 95 -10.66 -4.24 12.70
N GLY A 96 -9.93 -3.27 13.18
CA GLY A 96 -8.93 -3.48 14.22
C GLY A 96 -7.54 -3.66 13.62
N PHE A 97 -6.82 -4.71 13.99
CA PHE A 97 -5.49 -5.02 13.48
C PHE A 97 -5.57 -5.60 12.06
N ASP A 98 -4.49 -5.48 11.29
CA ASP A 98 -4.44 -5.96 9.92
C ASP A 98 -4.39 -7.49 9.83
N VAL A 99 -3.70 -8.15 10.78
CA VAL A 99 -3.59 -9.62 10.89
C VAL A 99 -3.61 -9.98 12.37
N ILE A 100 -4.34 -11.04 12.71
CA ILE A 100 -4.43 -11.53 14.09
C ILE A 100 -4.28 -13.03 14.16
N ASN A 101 -3.87 -13.52 15.34
CA ASN A 101 -4.02 -14.89 15.78
C ASN A 101 -4.47 -14.86 17.25
N GLU A 102 -5.76 -15.06 17.47
CA GLU A 102 -6.36 -15.00 18.84
C GLU A 102 -5.84 -16.12 19.74
N GLU A 103 -5.58 -17.30 19.18
CA GLU A 103 -5.10 -18.46 19.95
C GLU A 103 -3.67 -18.23 20.47
N GLN A 104 -2.84 -17.59 19.66
CA GLN A 104 -1.45 -17.26 20.01
C GLN A 104 -1.32 -15.85 20.63
N HIS A 105 -2.41 -15.12 20.78
CA HIS A 105 -2.44 -13.72 21.27
C HIS A 105 -1.56 -12.76 20.45
N ILE A 106 -1.46 -12.96 19.14
CA ILE A 106 -0.64 -12.12 18.25
C ILE A 106 -1.53 -11.16 17.46
N TYR A 107 -1.16 -9.88 17.46
CA TYR A 107 -1.89 -8.79 16.81
C TYR A 107 -0.92 -7.93 16.01
N ALA A 108 -1.06 -7.92 14.68
CA ALA A 108 -0.12 -7.25 13.79
C ALA A 108 -0.77 -6.09 13.02
N GLU A 109 -0.02 -5.00 12.92
CA GLU A 109 -0.30 -3.85 12.06
C GLU A 109 0.77 -3.79 10.98
N LEU A 110 0.40 -3.81 9.71
CA LEU A 110 1.32 -3.82 8.58
C LEU A 110 1.56 -2.41 8.03
N LYS A 111 2.80 -2.12 7.71
CA LYS A 111 3.21 -0.90 7.01
C LYS A 111 4.12 -1.26 5.85
N ASN A 112 3.90 -0.60 4.71
CA ASN A 112 4.61 -0.96 3.47
C ASN A 112 6.12 -0.69 3.58
N LYS A 113 6.52 0.42 4.19
CA LYS A 113 7.94 0.81 4.31
C LYS A 113 8.24 1.35 5.70
N HIS A 114 9.50 1.19 6.09
CA HIS A 114 10.05 1.88 7.25
C HIS A 114 9.83 3.40 7.15
N ASN A 115 9.45 4.04 8.27
CA ASN A 115 9.20 5.48 8.35
C ASN A 115 8.08 6.04 7.44
N THR A 116 7.11 5.24 7.04
CA THR A 116 5.91 5.74 6.35
C THR A 116 4.90 6.39 7.30
N MET A 117 5.05 6.20 8.60
CA MET A 117 4.22 6.83 9.61
C MET A 117 4.83 8.16 10.04
N ASN A 118 4.03 9.22 10.01
CA ASN A 118 4.37 10.44 10.73
C ASN A 118 4.21 10.25 12.25
N SER A 119 4.63 11.24 13.02
CA SER A 119 4.59 11.19 14.49
C SER A 119 3.20 10.84 15.04
N ALA A 120 2.15 11.49 14.54
CA ALA A 120 0.76 11.25 14.99
C ALA A 120 0.30 9.81 14.66
N SER A 121 0.59 9.30 13.46
CA SER A 121 0.26 7.93 13.08
C SER A 121 1.02 6.90 13.92
N SER A 122 2.29 7.17 14.23
CA SER A 122 3.12 6.31 15.09
C SER A 122 2.54 6.24 16.50
N GLN A 123 2.19 7.38 17.08
CA GLN A 123 1.54 7.47 18.40
C GLN A 123 0.21 6.71 18.41
N LYS A 124 -0.67 6.97 17.45
CA LYS A 124 -1.97 6.29 17.34
C LYS A 124 -1.82 4.76 17.25
N THR A 125 -0.89 4.28 16.44
CA THR A 125 -0.62 2.84 16.31
C THR A 125 -0.08 2.26 17.61
N TYR A 126 0.85 2.94 18.26
CA TYR A 126 1.40 2.50 19.55
C TYR A 126 0.33 2.45 20.64
N MET A 127 -0.50 3.48 20.77
CA MET A 127 -1.60 3.54 21.74
C MET A 127 -2.63 2.42 21.48
N LYS A 128 -2.95 2.11 20.22
CA LYS A 128 -3.80 0.96 19.86
C LYS A 128 -3.22 -0.34 20.40
N MET A 129 -1.91 -0.55 20.25
CA MET A 129 -1.22 -1.74 20.76
C MET A 129 -1.21 -1.79 22.29
N GLN A 130 -0.94 -0.65 22.96
CA GLN A 130 -1.03 -0.57 24.42
C GLN A 130 -2.43 -0.91 24.95
N ASN A 131 -3.48 -0.39 24.29
CA ASN A 131 -4.86 -0.71 24.66
C ASN A 131 -5.15 -2.21 24.53
N LYS A 132 -4.56 -2.89 23.53
CA LYS A 132 -4.71 -4.34 23.41
C LYS A 132 -4.01 -5.08 24.56
N LEU A 133 -2.83 -4.67 24.97
CA LEU A 133 -2.14 -5.25 26.14
C LEU A 133 -2.92 -5.07 27.45
N LEU A 134 -3.67 -3.95 27.60
CA LEU A 134 -4.53 -3.75 28.77
C LEU A 134 -5.74 -4.67 28.78
N GLN A 135 -6.18 -5.15 27.62
CA GLN A 135 -7.31 -6.08 27.47
C GLN A 135 -6.89 -7.54 27.53
N ASP A 136 -5.65 -7.83 27.14
CA ASP A 136 -5.10 -9.17 27.05
C ASP A 136 -3.61 -9.11 27.46
N ASP A 137 -3.32 -9.56 28.68
CA ASP A 137 -1.99 -9.51 29.27
C ASP A 137 -0.96 -10.45 28.58
N ARG A 138 -1.45 -11.41 27.78
CA ARG A 138 -0.62 -12.30 26.96
C ARG A 138 -0.36 -11.77 25.58
N ALA A 139 -1.01 -10.66 25.19
CA ALA A 139 -0.92 -10.14 23.83
C ALA A 139 0.51 -9.76 23.42
N ILE A 140 0.86 -10.13 22.22
CA ILE A 140 2.07 -9.67 21.51
C ILE A 140 1.61 -8.83 20.32
N CYS A 141 1.89 -7.54 20.36
CA CYS A 141 1.55 -6.62 19.29
C CYS A 141 2.76 -6.35 18.40
N MET A 142 2.58 -6.45 17.09
CA MET A 142 3.65 -6.35 16.10
C MET A 142 3.38 -5.22 15.11
N LEU A 143 4.29 -4.24 15.03
CA LEU A 143 4.39 -3.35 13.88
C LEU A 143 5.26 -4.03 12.83
N VAL A 144 4.63 -4.54 11.78
CA VAL A 144 5.30 -5.27 10.71
C VAL A 144 5.61 -4.34 9.55
N GLU A 145 6.88 -4.27 9.16
CA GLU A 145 7.34 -3.48 8.03
C GLU A 145 7.70 -4.40 6.86
N VAL A 146 7.00 -4.24 5.71
CA VAL A 146 7.30 -5.03 4.51
C VAL A 146 8.70 -4.71 4.02
N ILE A 147 9.05 -3.42 3.94
CA ILE A 147 10.40 -2.96 3.62
C ILE A 147 10.99 -2.31 4.87
N ALA A 148 11.61 -3.14 5.70
CA ALA A 148 12.34 -2.73 6.89
C ALA A 148 13.79 -2.36 6.55
N LYS A 149 14.51 -1.72 7.48
CA LYS A 149 15.95 -1.43 7.32
C LYS A 149 16.81 -2.69 7.32
N LYS A 150 16.37 -3.73 8.03
CA LYS A 150 17.05 -5.03 8.16
C LYS A 150 16.05 -6.06 8.65
N SER A 151 16.40 -7.34 8.53
CA SER A 151 15.71 -8.43 9.22
C SER A 151 15.76 -8.22 10.73
N GLN A 152 14.63 -8.16 11.40
CA GLN A 152 14.54 -7.87 12.83
C GLN A 152 13.21 -8.29 13.45
N ASN A 153 13.26 -8.61 14.74
CA ASN A 153 12.13 -8.67 15.65
C ASN A 153 12.58 -8.08 16.99
N ILE A 154 12.40 -6.78 17.15
CA ILE A 154 12.93 -6.02 18.29
C ILE A 154 11.80 -5.28 19.01
N LYS A 155 12.05 -4.87 20.24
CA LYS A 155 11.18 -3.98 20.97
C LYS A 155 10.97 -2.68 20.20
N TRP A 156 9.72 -2.28 20.00
CA TRP A 156 9.41 -1.01 19.38
C TRP A 156 9.36 0.10 20.42
N SER A 157 10.16 1.13 20.21
CA SER A 157 10.14 2.36 21.00
C SER A 157 9.63 3.51 20.15
N THR A 158 8.76 4.34 20.71
CA THR A 158 8.23 5.55 20.08
C THR A 158 8.10 6.66 21.10
N THR A 159 7.90 7.89 20.63
CA THR A 159 7.66 9.05 21.49
C THR A 159 6.17 9.40 21.43
N VAL A 160 5.53 9.51 22.59
CA VAL A 160 4.15 9.96 22.75
C VAL A 160 4.18 11.19 23.64
N ASP A 161 3.66 12.32 23.16
CA ASP A 161 3.64 13.60 23.87
C ASP A 161 5.01 14.00 24.46
N GLY A 162 6.06 13.81 23.67
CA GLY A 162 7.43 14.15 24.04
C GLY A 162 8.12 13.16 24.99
N ARG A 163 7.45 12.09 25.41
CA ARG A 163 8.00 11.07 26.31
C ARG A 163 8.28 9.77 25.58
N PRO A 164 9.40 9.10 25.84
CA PRO A 164 9.70 7.80 25.24
C PRO A 164 8.83 6.70 25.87
N PHE A 165 8.25 5.88 25.02
CA PHE A 165 7.48 4.69 25.41
C PHE A 165 8.06 3.45 24.74
N SER A 166 8.13 2.36 25.50
CA SER A 166 8.48 1.04 24.98
C SER A 166 7.88 -0.04 25.88
N HIS A 167 7.56 -1.19 25.28
CA HIS A 167 7.06 -2.37 25.98
C HIS A 167 7.60 -3.64 25.31
N GLU A 168 7.95 -4.67 26.10
CA GLU A 168 8.54 -5.89 25.55
C GLU A 168 7.61 -6.64 24.59
N CYS A 169 6.31 -6.60 24.85
CA CYS A 169 5.29 -7.23 23.99
C CYS A 169 4.83 -6.34 22.83
N ILE A 170 5.38 -5.12 22.65
CA ILE A 170 5.14 -4.30 21.48
C ILE A 170 6.41 -4.31 20.62
N ARG A 171 6.32 -5.02 19.51
CA ARG A 171 7.47 -5.38 18.69
C ARG A 171 7.48 -4.63 17.37
N ARG A 172 8.66 -4.35 16.84
CA ARG A 172 8.88 -3.89 15.46
C ARG A 172 9.53 -5.03 14.70
N VAL A 173 8.84 -5.52 13.68
CA VAL A 173 9.16 -6.79 13.02
C VAL A 173 9.30 -6.55 11.52
N SER A 174 10.33 -7.11 10.89
CA SER A 174 10.44 -7.14 9.44
C SER A 174 9.54 -8.23 8.85
N ILE A 175 9.15 -8.07 7.60
CA ILE A 175 8.20 -8.96 6.95
C ILE A 175 8.70 -10.43 6.91
N ASP A 176 9.99 -10.66 6.70
CA ASP A 176 10.59 -12.00 6.69
C ASP A 176 10.40 -12.70 8.04
N LYS A 177 10.61 -11.99 9.15
CA LYS A 177 10.38 -12.51 10.50
C LYS A 177 8.90 -12.69 10.82
N PHE A 178 8.03 -11.92 10.19
CA PHE A 178 6.60 -12.13 10.34
C PHE A 178 6.12 -13.33 9.51
N TYR A 179 6.66 -13.55 8.30
CA TYR A 179 6.40 -14.78 7.53
C TYR A 179 6.87 -16.03 8.27
N GLU A 180 8.05 -15.99 8.89
CA GLU A 180 8.53 -17.06 9.77
C GLU A 180 7.55 -17.34 10.92
N THR A 181 7.04 -16.30 11.57
CA THR A 181 6.06 -16.42 12.65
C THR A 181 4.75 -17.06 12.18
N VAL A 182 4.25 -16.66 11.01
CA VAL A 182 2.96 -17.08 10.47
C VAL A 182 3.01 -18.49 9.88
N PHE A 183 4.05 -18.79 9.11
CA PHE A 183 4.15 -20.04 8.34
C PHE A 183 5.08 -21.09 8.96
N GLY A 184 5.83 -20.73 10.01
CA GLY A 184 6.80 -21.63 10.65
C GLY A 184 8.04 -21.93 9.78
N ASP A 185 8.26 -21.16 8.71
CA ASP A 185 9.37 -21.33 7.76
C ASP A 185 10.18 -20.02 7.66
N GLY A 186 11.42 -20.04 8.17
CA GLY A 186 12.32 -18.89 8.15
C GLY A 186 12.71 -18.40 6.75
N GLU A 187 12.47 -19.21 5.71
CA GLU A 187 12.72 -18.88 4.32
C GLU A 187 11.46 -18.53 3.52
N ALA A 188 10.27 -18.56 4.15
CA ALA A 188 8.99 -18.39 3.44
C ALA A 188 8.95 -17.11 2.61
N PHE A 189 9.38 -15.99 3.16
CA PHE A 189 9.42 -14.72 2.43
C PHE A 189 10.45 -14.74 1.27
N PHE A 190 11.62 -15.31 1.48
CA PHE A 190 12.63 -15.47 0.44
C PHE A 190 12.11 -16.34 -0.72
N LYS A 191 11.50 -17.49 -0.40
CA LYS A 191 10.89 -18.39 -1.40
C LYS A 191 9.82 -17.66 -2.21
N LEU A 192 8.94 -16.88 -1.54
CA LEU A 192 7.95 -16.06 -2.23
C LEU A 192 8.60 -15.06 -3.19
N CYS A 193 9.56 -14.28 -2.71
CA CYS A 193 10.25 -13.28 -3.55
C CYS A 193 10.92 -13.91 -4.77
N ARG A 194 11.51 -15.08 -4.60
CA ARG A 194 12.18 -15.83 -5.68
C ARG A 194 11.19 -16.36 -6.72
N ALA A 195 10.03 -16.87 -6.27
CA ALA A 195 9.01 -17.44 -7.16
C ALA A 195 8.10 -16.37 -7.81
N LEU A 196 8.01 -15.17 -7.21
CA LEU A 196 7.05 -14.15 -7.63
C LEU A 196 7.16 -13.75 -9.10
N PRO A 197 8.36 -13.60 -9.72
CA PRO A 197 8.45 -13.30 -11.15
C PRO A 197 7.79 -14.38 -12.02
N ASP A 198 8.02 -15.65 -11.74
CA ASP A 198 7.45 -16.77 -12.48
C ASP A 198 5.93 -16.85 -12.32
N ILE A 199 5.42 -16.61 -11.10
CA ILE A 199 3.99 -16.57 -10.83
C ILE A 199 3.33 -15.40 -11.58
N LEU A 200 3.98 -14.24 -11.58
CA LEU A 200 3.49 -13.06 -12.31
C LEU A 200 3.48 -13.28 -13.82
N GLU A 201 4.52 -13.91 -14.38
CA GLU A 201 4.57 -14.26 -15.81
C GLU A 201 3.37 -15.13 -16.18
N ASP A 202 3.13 -16.21 -15.45
CA ASP A 202 2.01 -17.11 -15.69
C ASP A 202 0.65 -16.39 -15.57
N VAL A 203 0.50 -15.50 -14.58
CA VAL A 203 -0.73 -14.71 -14.36
C VAL A 203 -0.95 -13.68 -15.47
N VAL A 204 0.10 -12.96 -15.87
CA VAL A 204 0.01 -11.92 -16.92
C VAL A 204 -0.30 -12.55 -18.26
N MET A 205 0.27 -13.72 -18.57
CA MET A 205 -0.05 -14.48 -19.76
C MET A 205 -1.53 -14.91 -19.78
N GLU A 206 -2.06 -15.38 -18.65
CA GLU A 206 -3.47 -15.78 -18.57
C GLU A 206 -4.43 -14.58 -18.69
N LEU A 207 -4.10 -13.44 -18.04
CA LEU A 207 -4.97 -12.26 -18.02
C LEU A 207 -4.83 -11.38 -19.26
N GLN A 208 -3.81 -11.57 -20.08
CA GLN A 208 -3.49 -10.71 -21.24
C GLN A 208 -3.42 -9.23 -20.84
N CYS A 209 -2.69 -8.93 -19.76
CA CYS A 209 -2.58 -7.57 -19.23
C CYS A 209 -2.05 -6.59 -20.28
N GLY A 210 -2.68 -5.41 -20.35
CA GLY A 210 -2.34 -4.35 -21.31
C GLY A 210 -1.36 -3.31 -20.75
N VAL A 211 -1.04 -2.32 -21.58
CA VAL A 211 -0.20 -1.16 -21.24
C VAL A 211 -1.02 -0.16 -20.42
N ILE A 212 -0.34 0.63 -19.57
CA ILE A 212 -0.96 1.77 -18.86
C ILE A 212 -1.48 2.77 -19.89
N GLN A 213 -2.72 3.21 -19.72
CA GLN A 213 -3.38 4.18 -20.58
C GLN A 213 -4.01 5.30 -19.73
N ASN A 214 -4.09 6.49 -20.30
CA ASN A 214 -4.85 7.60 -19.73
C ASN A 214 -5.57 8.37 -20.83
N SER A 215 -6.70 8.98 -20.49
CA SER A 215 -7.49 9.87 -21.36
C SER A 215 -7.56 11.29 -20.79
N VAL A 216 -6.85 11.55 -19.69
CA VAL A 216 -6.99 12.78 -18.89
C VAL A 216 -6.67 14.03 -19.69
N TYR A 217 -5.58 14.01 -20.45
CA TYR A 217 -5.18 15.16 -21.25
C TYR A 217 -6.20 15.48 -22.34
N ASP A 218 -6.66 14.47 -23.06
CA ASP A 218 -7.67 14.62 -24.11
C ASP A 218 -8.99 15.14 -23.55
N GLU A 219 -9.43 14.61 -22.42
CA GLU A 219 -10.65 15.07 -21.75
C GLU A 219 -10.53 16.51 -21.23
N LEU A 220 -9.38 16.88 -20.65
CA LEU A 220 -9.10 18.28 -20.28
C LEU A 220 -9.14 19.21 -21.46
N HIS A 221 -8.57 18.79 -22.59
CA HIS A 221 -8.54 19.57 -23.83
C HIS A 221 -9.94 19.73 -24.46
N GLN A 222 -10.83 18.75 -24.26
CA GLN A 222 -12.24 18.86 -24.64
C GLN A 222 -13.01 19.90 -23.80
N LEU A 223 -12.63 20.10 -22.52
CA LEU A 223 -13.25 21.11 -21.66
C LEU A 223 -12.84 22.53 -22.08
N SER A 224 -11.57 22.73 -22.41
CA SER A 224 -11.02 23.97 -22.97
C SER A 224 -9.73 23.68 -23.71
N PRO A 225 -9.46 24.35 -24.86
CA PRO A 225 -8.15 24.31 -25.52
C PRO A 225 -7.01 24.81 -24.63
N ASP A 226 -7.32 25.64 -23.63
CA ASP A 226 -6.39 26.06 -22.60
C ASP A 226 -6.36 25.08 -21.45
N THR A 227 -5.39 24.18 -21.46
CA THR A 227 -5.20 23.13 -20.45
C THR A 227 -4.95 23.70 -19.05
N PHE A 228 -4.23 24.85 -18.96
CA PHE A 228 -4.02 25.55 -17.69
C PHE A 228 -5.37 25.97 -17.08
N LYS A 229 -6.22 26.62 -17.86
CA LYS A 229 -7.58 26.99 -17.46
C LYS A 229 -8.39 25.78 -17.00
N SER A 230 -8.40 24.70 -17.77
CA SER A 230 -9.14 23.47 -17.45
C SER A 230 -8.71 22.89 -16.11
N LEU A 231 -7.39 22.81 -15.82
CA LEU A 231 -6.85 22.32 -14.55
C LEU A 231 -7.31 23.18 -13.36
N TYR A 232 -7.25 24.51 -13.49
CA TYR A 232 -7.67 25.40 -12.42
C TYR A 232 -9.19 25.35 -12.16
N LEU A 233 -9.98 25.26 -13.20
CA LEU A 233 -11.44 25.13 -13.06
C LEU A 233 -11.88 23.79 -12.45
N LEU A 234 -11.13 22.71 -12.65
CA LEU A 234 -11.40 21.44 -11.96
C LEU A 234 -11.38 21.59 -10.44
N ALA A 235 -10.43 22.35 -9.90
CA ALA A 235 -10.27 22.53 -8.46
C ALA A 235 -11.04 23.73 -7.90
N PHE A 236 -11.12 24.85 -8.64
CA PHE A 236 -11.50 26.15 -8.09
C PHE A 236 -12.71 26.81 -8.73
N LYS A 237 -13.46 26.13 -9.62
CA LYS A 237 -14.60 26.73 -10.33
C LYS A 237 -15.67 27.38 -9.44
N THR A 238 -15.75 26.97 -8.15
CA THR A 238 -16.69 27.51 -7.18
C THR A 238 -16.10 28.63 -6.32
N TYR A 239 -14.81 28.97 -6.51
CA TYR A 239 -14.14 30.02 -5.75
C TYR A 239 -14.43 31.40 -6.35
N ASP A 240 -14.46 32.43 -5.50
CA ASP A 240 -14.66 33.79 -5.95
C ASP A 240 -13.60 34.21 -6.95
N GLY A 241 -14.03 34.83 -8.03
CA GLY A 241 -13.17 35.31 -9.13
C GLY A 241 -12.91 34.26 -10.24
N PHE A 242 -13.14 32.95 -9.99
CA PHE A 242 -12.92 31.90 -11.00
C PHE A 242 -14.07 31.76 -12.02
N GLN A 243 -15.19 32.46 -11.83
CA GLN A 243 -16.30 32.48 -12.77
C GLN A 243 -15.91 33.11 -14.14
N ASN A 244 -14.86 33.97 -14.15
CA ASN A 244 -14.33 34.67 -15.33
C ASN A 244 -12.93 34.21 -15.73
N PHE A 245 -12.48 33.12 -15.18
CA PHE A 245 -11.13 32.59 -15.41
C PHE A 245 -10.97 31.94 -16.79
#